data_0168cfdca9fb7b7a37d0395187e97d72
#
_entry.id   0168cfdca9fb7b7a37d0395187e97d72
#
_cell.length_a   1.000
_cell.length_b   1.000
_cell.length_c   1.000
_cell.angle_alpha   90.00
_cell.angle_beta   90.00
_cell.angle_gamma   90.00
#
_symmetry.space_group_name_H-M   'P 1'
#
loop_
_entity.id
_entity.type
_entity.pdbx_description
1 polymer ?
#
loop_
_entity_poly.entity_id
_entity_poly.type
_entity_poly.pdbx_seq_one_letter_code
_entity_poly.pdbx_strand_id
1 'polypeptide(L)'
;MPPEVDAQRIVVLRALKLGDFLTGVPAFRAVRRAFPQSRIALAAPRELAPLLELLEGTFDELIHARELAPLPPRAHHADIGIDLHGKGPESQRLLLAAGARRLIAFRHPDVPESARGAEHDPDEHEVRRWCRMLTHAGIPADPSDLDLPAPAQPVNARARGATIVHPGAASEARCWPVERWIAVARADRQRGRRVLLTGGLAEVERANAIAEAAGIAAADVYAGRTGLLELAALVAVAGRVVCGDTGIAHLATALRRPSVVLFGPTPPAHWGPPPRAYHRVLWAGGRGDPHGQRIDRGLLAISPDAVIAALADLPAA
;
A
#
# COMPACT_ATOMS: atom_id res chain seq x y z
N MET A 1 -28.37 0.82 -10.45
CA MET A 1 -28.95 0.45 -9.15
C MET A 1 -28.00 -0.54 -8.48
N PRO A 2 -27.68 -0.41 -7.19
CA PRO A 2 -26.95 -1.45 -6.48
C PRO A 2 -27.70 -2.78 -6.65
N PRO A 3 -27.00 -3.91 -6.65
CA PRO A 3 -27.65 -5.19 -6.85
C PRO A 3 -28.71 -5.39 -5.76
N GLU A 4 -29.96 -5.62 -6.16
CA GLU A 4 -31.06 -6.08 -5.30
C GLU A 4 -30.76 -7.46 -4.69
N VAL A 5 -29.79 -7.52 -3.83
CA VAL A 5 -29.53 -8.69 -3.01
C VAL A 5 -29.50 -8.16 -1.58
N ASP A 6 -30.43 -8.62 -0.79
CA ASP A 6 -30.42 -8.46 0.67
C ASP A 6 -29.27 -9.34 1.23
N ALA A 7 -28.03 -8.94 0.87
CA ALA A 7 -26.83 -9.67 1.21
C ALA A 7 -26.55 -9.45 2.69
N GLN A 8 -26.69 -10.51 3.49
CA GLN A 8 -26.38 -10.44 4.91
C GLN A 8 -24.88 -10.57 5.18
N ARG A 9 -24.17 -11.33 4.33
CA ARG A 9 -22.75 -11.61 4.51
C ARG A 9 -21.95 -11.40 3.26
N ILE A 10 -20.88 -10.60 3.35
CA ILE A 10 -19.97 -10.30 2.26
C ILE A 10 -18.54 -10.66 2.68
N VAL A 11 -17.80 -11.30 1.80
CA VAL A 11 -16.36 -11.54 1.97
C VAL A 11 -15.61 -10.83 0.87
N VAL A 12 -14.72 -9.93 1.27
CA VAL A 12 -13.78 -9.24 0.36
C VAL A 12 -12.42 -9.93 0.46
N LEU A 13 -11.93 -10.46 -0.64
CA LEU A 13 -10.60 -11.09 -0.69
C LEU A 13 -9.55 -10.09 -1.15
N ARG A 14 -8.56 -9.80 -0.30
CA ARG A 14 -7.35 -9.04 -0.63
C ARG A 14 -6.19 -9.48 0.27
N ALA A 15 -5.76 -10.73 0.11
CA ALA A 15 -4.74 -11.37 0.94
C ALA A 15 -3.32 -11.00 0.46
N LEU A 16 -3.01 -9.71 0.41
CA LEU A 16 -1.78 -9.11 -0.10
C LEU A 16 -1.10 -8.25 0.96
N LYS A 17 -0.08 -7.46 0.58
CA LYS A 17 0.75 -6.66 1.50
C LYS A 17 0.16 -5.27 1.78
N LEU A 18 0.89 -4.47 2.59
CA LEU A 18 0.49 -3.14 3.02
C LEU A 18 0.12 -2.19 1.86
N GLY A 19 0.93 -2.14 0.80
CA GLY A 19 0.66 -1.27 -0.35
C GLY A 19 -0.65 -1.63 -1.04
N ASP A 20 -0.87 -2.92 -1.26
CA ASP A 20 -2.11 -3.45 -1.83
C ASP A 20 -3.32 -3.13 -0.96
N PHE A 21 -3.19 -3.29 0.37
CA PHE A 21 -4.25 -2.94 1.32
C PHE A 21 -4.62 -1.46 1.17
N LEU A 22 -3.65 -0.56 1.19
CA LEU A 22 -3.88 0.88 1.14
C LEU A 22 -4.46 1.34 -0.20
N THR A 23 -4.05 0.74 -1.31
CA THR A 23 -4.66 1.01 -2.63
C THR A 23 -6.08 0.47 -2.75
N GLY A 24 -6.50 -0.46 -1.89
CA GLY A 24 -7.86 -0.98 -1.79
C GLY A 24 -8.83 -0.10 -1.01
N VAL A 25 -8.36 0.88 -0.24
CA VAL A 25 -9.19 1.69 0.66
C VAL A 25 -10.44 2.31 0.00
N PRO A 26 -10.34 2.95 -1.18
CA PRO A 26 -11.52 3.50 -1.84
C PRO A 26 -12.56 2.42 -2.19
N ALA A 27 -12.10 1.25 -2.64
CA ALA A 27 -12.95 0.11 -2.95
C ALA A 27 -13.61 -0.46 -1.69
N PHE A 28 -12.87 -0.60 -0.58
CA PHE A 28 -13.40 -1.08 0.70
C PHE A 28 -14.54 -0.20 1.20
N ARG A 29 -14.34 1.12 1.19
CA ARG A 29 -15.35 2.10 1.61
C ARG A 29 -16.57 2.09 0.68
N ALA A 30 -16.36 1.91 -0.63
CA ALA A 30 -17.45 1.78 -1.59
C ALA A 30 -18.33 0.56 -1.30
N VAL A 31 -17.72 -0.58 -0.96
CA VAL A 31 -18.47 -1.78 -0.56
C VAL A 31 -19.31 -1.51 0.69
N ARG A 32 -18.75 -0.89 1.73
CA ARG A 32 -19.53 -0.56 2.95
C ARG A 32 -20.68 0.41 2.65
N ARG A 33 -20.46 1.43 1.83
CA ARG A 33 -21.52 2.37 1.45
C ARG A 33 -22.66 1.68 0.68
N ALA A 34 -22.33 0.72 -0.17
CA ALA A 34 -23.32 -0.03 -0.94
C ALA A 34 -24.11 -1.04 -0.08
N PHE A 35 -23.49 -1.56 0.98
CA PHE A 35 -24.06 -2.59 1.85
C PHE A 35 -23.94 -2.21 3.32
N PRO A 36 -24.64 -1.14 3.77
CA PRO A 36 -24.44 -0.58 5.11
C PRO A 36 -24.88 -1.50 6.24
N GLN A 37 -25.81 -2.43 5.99
CA GLN A 37 -26.35 -3.36 6.97
C GLN A 37 -25.73 -4.76 6.91
N SER A 38 -24.92 -5.04 5.90
CA SER A 38 -24.30 -6.36 5.72
C SER A 38 -23.12 -6.54 6.68
N ARG A 39 -22.90 -7.78 7.11
CA ARG A 39 -21.65 -8.17 7.76
C ARG A 39 -20.57 -8.35 6.70
N ILE A 40 -19.58 -7.48 6.71
CA ILE A 40 -18.49 -7.46 5.73
C ILE A 40 -17.19 -7.91 6.39
N ALA A 41 -16.62 -9.01 5.89
CA ALA A 41 -15.34 -9.52 6.34
C ALA A 41 -14.26 -9.25 5.28
N LEU A 42 -13.06 -8.84 5.73
CA LEU A 42 -11.88 -8.78 4.90
C LEU A 42 -11.06 -10.06 5.07
N ALA A 43 -10.90 -10.82 4.00
CA ALA A 43 -9.97 -11.95 3.96
C ALA A 43 -8.57 -11.44 3.56
N ALA A 44 -7.67 -11.33 4.54
CA ALA A 44 -6.36 -10.71 4.40
C ALA A 44 -5.34 -11.29 5.41
N PRO A 45 -4.02 -11.02 5.26
CA PRO A 45 -3.02 -11.36 6.25
C PRO A 45 -3.33 -10.72 7.62
N ARG A 46 -3.12 -11.51 8.70
CA ARG A 46 -3.39 -11.05 10.08
C ARG A 46 -2.63 -9.80 10.49
N GLU A 47 -1.48 -9.59 9.89
CA GLU A 47 -0.59 -8.44 10.13
C GLU A 47 -1.26 -7.11 9.77
N LEU A 48 -2.27 -7.15 8.88
CA LEU A 48 -3.04 -5.97 8.49
C LEU A 48 -4.21 -5.65 9.45
N ALA A 49 -4.56 -6.57 10.37
CA ALA A 49 -5.69 -6.38 11.28
C ALA A 49 -5.66 -5.04 12.05
N PRO A 50 -4.50 -4.57 12.58
CA PRO A 50 -4.45 -3.29 13.27
C PRO A 50 -4.90 -2.11 12.40
N LEU A 51 -4.68 -2.15 11.09
CA LEU A 51 -5.06 -1.06 10.17
C LEU A 51 -6.57 -0.92 9.97
N LEU A 52 -7.37 -1.92 10.38
CA LEU A 52 -8.83 -1.80 10.33
C LEU A 52 -9.34 -0.68 11.26
N GLU A 53 -8.61 -0.35 12.32
CA GLU A 53 -8.92 0.78 13.19
C GLU A 53 -8.97 2.11 12.41
N LEU A 54 -8.14 2.24 11.35
CA LEU A 54 -8.10 3.44 10.50
C LEU A 54 -9.22 3.45 9.44
N LEU A 55 -9.95 2.35 9.30
CA LEU A 55 -11.05 2.16 8.35
C LEU A 55 -12.42 2.12 9.06
N GLU A 56 -12.58 2.82 10.15
CA GLU A 56 -13.75 2.84 11.05
C GLU A 56 -15.04 2.33 10.41
N GLY A 57 -15.56 1.20 10.92
CA GLY A 57 -16.83 0.61 10.48
C GLY A 57 -16.86 0.06 9.05
N THR A 58 -15.75 0.12 8.29
CA THR A 58 -15.71 -0.42 6.93
C THR A 58 -15.82 -1.94 6.90
N PHE A 59 -15.17 -2.61 7.84
CA PHE A 59 -15.22 -4.06 8.03
C PHE A 59 -15.64 -4.42 9.43
N ASP A 60 -16.41 -5.50 9.56
CA ASP A 60 -16.84 -6.03 10.86
C ASP A 60 -15.80 -7.00 11.42
N GLU A 61 -15.00 -7.63 10.54
CA GLU A 61 -13.92 -8.53 10.94
C GLU A 61 -12.84 -8.66 9.87
N LEU A 62 -11.62 -9.03 10.31
CA LEU A 62 -10.60 -9.58 9.44
C LEU A 62 -10.55 -11.10 9.62
N ILE A 63 -10.66 -11.82 8.50
CA ILE A 63 -10.46 -13.27 8.43
C ILE A 63 -9.04 -13.50 7.91
N HIS A 64 -8.19 -14.18 8.71
CA HIS A 64 -6.85 -14.46 8.27
C HIS A 64 -6.84 -15.34 7.01
N ALA A 65 -6.31 -14.79 5.94
CA ALA A 65 -6.10 -15.47 4.67
C ALA A 65 -4.64 -15.28 4.21
N ARG A 66 -4.12 -16.28 3.53
CA ARG A 66 -2.79 -16.24 2.92
C ARG A 66 -2.99 -16.16 1.42
N GLU A 67 -2.32 -15.27 0.77
CA GLU A 67 -2.26 -15.04 -0.67
C GLU A 67 -3.28 -15.92 -1.48
N LEU A 68 -2.84 -16.94 -2.18
CA LEU A 68 -3.68 -17.86 -2.97
C LEU A 68 -3.93 -19.22 -2.28
N ALA A 69 -3.94 -19.23 -0.94
CA ALA A 69 -4.30 -20.43 -0.18
C ALA A 69 -5.83 -20.57 -0.01
N PRO A 70 -6.34 -21.79 0.23
CA PRO A 70 -7.75 -22.01 0.53
C PRO A 70 -8.24 -21.12 1.68
N LEU A 71 -9.44 -20.56 1.50
CA LEU A 71 -10.04 -19.69 2.52
C LEU A 71 -10.50 -20.52 3.72
N PRO A 72 -10.32 -20.00 4.96
CA PRO A 72 -10.74 -20.72 6.16
C PRO A 72 -12.27 -20.78 6.30
N PRO A 73 -12.82 -21.73 7.09
CA PRO A 73 -14.28 -21.92 7.25
C PRO A 73 -15.05 -20.63 7.61
N ARG A 74 -14.42 -19.71 8.32
CA ARG A 74 -15.04 -18.40 8.65
C ARG A 74 -15.31 -17.52 7.42
N ALA A 75 -14.71 -17.80 6.27
CA ALA A 75 -14.97 -17.10 5.01
C ALA A 75 -16.01 -17.81 4.15
N HIS A 76 -16.52 -18.99 4.56
CA HIS A 76 -17.41 -19.80 3.75
C HIS A 76 -18.87 -19.28 3.76
N HIS A 77 -19.58 -19.63 2.68
CA HIS A 77 -21.01 -19.37 2.50
C HIS A 77 -21.39 -17.89 2.52
N ALA A 78 -20.54 -17.02 1.96
CA ALA A 78 -20.89 -15.61 1.75
C ALA A 78 -22.01 -15.48 0.70
N ASP A 79 -22.92 -14.52 0.89
CA ASP A 79 -23.89 -14.17 -0.15
C ASP A 79 -23.18 -13.54 -1.34
N ILE A 80 -22.14 -12.71 -1.06
CA ILE A 80 -21.30 -12.08 -2.09
C ILE A 80 -19.83 -12.30 -1.73
N GLY A 81 -19.07 -12.87 -2.66
CA GLY A 81 -17.61 -12.83 -2.67
C GLY A 81 -17.12 -11.71 -3.60
N ILE A 82 -16.29 -10.82 -3.08
CA ILE A 82 -15.69 -9.72 -3.85
C ILE A 82 -14.19 -9.96 -3.98
N ASP A 83 -13.73 -10.15 -5.22
CA ASP A 83 -12.32 -10.38 -5.52
C ASP A 83 -11.61 -9.03 -5.79
N LEU A 84 -10.90 -8.51 -4.80
CA LEU A 84 -9.98 -7.39 -4.95
C LEU A 84 -8.51 -7.84 -4.92
N HIS A 85 -8.23 -9.12 -5.21
CA HIS A 85 -6.91 -9.72 -5.05
C HIS A 85 -6.12 -9.76 -6.37
N GLY A 86 -6.78 -10.12 -7.47
CA GLY A 86 -6.09 -10.31 -8.74
C GLY A 86 -7.04 -10.30 -9.95
N LYS A 87 -6.47 -10.62 -11.11
CA LYS A 87 -7.25 -10.72 -12.36
C LYS A 87 -8.07 -12.01 -12.47
N GLY A 88 -7.85 -12.97 -11.54
CA GLY A 88 -8.33 -14.35 -11.65
C GLY A 88 -7.39 -15.23 -12.48
N PRO A 89 -7.69 -16.54 -12.65
CA PRO A 89 -8.88 -17.24 -12.10
C PRO A 89 -8.69 -17.72 -10.66
N GLU A 90 -7.44 -17.79 -10.13
CA GLU A 90 -7.11 -18.47 -8.87
C GLU A 90 -7.86 -17.86 -7.68
N SER A 91 -7.78 -16.54 -7.51
CA SER A 91 -8.45 -15.82 -6.41
C SER A 91 -9.98 -15.94 -6.48
N GLN A 92 -10.54 -15.91 -7.71
CA GLN A 92 -11.96 -16.07 -7.95
C GLN A 92 -12.43 -17.49 -7.57
N ARG A 93 -11.66 -18.52 -7.94
CA ARG A 93 -11.93 -19.91 -7.58
C ARG A 93 -11.90 -20.15 -6.07
N LEU A 94 -11.04 -19.45 -5.33
CA LEU A 94 -11.02 -19.53 -3.86
C LEU A 94 -12.33 -19.04 -3.23
N LEU A 95 -12.89 -17.94 -3.71
CA LEU A 95 -14.19 -17.43 -3.23
C LEU A 95 -15.33 -18.39 -3.59
N LEU A 96 -15.34 -18.94 -4.80
CA LEU A 96 -16.34 -19.92 -5.23
C LEU A 96 -16.22 -21.22 -4.45
N ALA A 97 -15.01 -21.74 -4.25
CA ALA A 97 -14.77 -22.93 -3.44
C ALA A 97 -15.18 -22.75 -1.97
N ALA A 98 -15.11 -21.50 -1.46
CA ALA A 98 -15.65 -21.15 -0.16
C ALA A 98 -17.19 -21.00 -0.16
N GLY A 99 -17.86 -21.26 -1.29
CA GLY A 99 -19.32 -21.25 -1.38
C GLY A 99 -19.96 -19.85 -1.48
N ALA A 100 -19.24 -18.87 -2.03
CA ALA A 100 -19.84 -17.57 -2.35
C ALA A 100 -20.96 -17.76 -3.39
N ARG A 101 -22.17 -17.26 -3.08
CA ARG A 101 -23.35 -17.43 -3.95
C ARG A 101 -23.29 -16.53 -5.18
N ARG A 102 -22.69 -15.37 -5.04
CA ARG A 102 -22.46 -14.39 -6.11
C ARG A 102 -21.00 -13.93 -6.06
N LEU A 103 -20.39 -13.82 -7.24
CA LEU A 103 -19.02 -13.32 -7.40
C LEU A 103 -19.05 -11.92 -8.01
N ILE A 104 -18.30 -10.97 -7.42
CA ILE A 104 -17.94 -9.68 -8.01
C ILE A 104 -16.43 -9.70 -8.24
N ALA A 105 -16.03 -9.72 -9.51
CA ALA A 105 -14.63 -9.88 -9.92
C ALA A 105 -14.43 -9.33 -11.34
N PHE A 106 -13.19 -9.27 -11.80
CA PHE A 106 -12.90 -9.11 -13.22
C PHE A 106 -13.39 -10.33 -14.01
N ARG A 107 -13.78 -10.12 -15.25
CA ARG A 107 -14.15 -11.20 -16.16
C ARG A 107 -12.94 -12.09 -16.45
N HIS A 108 -13.13 -13.40 -16.34
CA HIS A 108 -12.13 -14.39 -16.71
C HIS A 108 -12.77 -15.53 -17.49
N PRO A 109 -12.18 -15.98 -18.62
CA PRO A 109 -12.79 -17.02 -19.45
C PRO A 109 -12.98 -18.35 -18.74
N ASP A 110 -12.05 -18.69 -17.82
CA ASP A 110 -12.08 -19.96 -17.06
C ASP A 110 -12.96 -19.90 -15.80
N VAL A 111 -13.71 -18.82 -15.58
CA VAL A 111 -14.61 -18.63 -14.44
C VAL A 111 -15.94 -18.05 -14.95
N PRO A 112 -16.89 -18.90 -15.38
CA PRO A 112 -18.17 -18.45 -15.94
C PRO A 112 -18.96 -17.52 -15.03
N GLU A 113 -18.85 -17.67 -13.70
CA GLU A 113 -19.50 -16.82 -12.68
C GLU A 113 -19.02 -15.36 -12.75
N SER A 114 -17.84 -15.13 -13.32
CA SER A 114 -17.28 -13.77 -13.54
C SER A 114 -17.67 -13.14 -14.88
N ALA A 115 -18.46 -13.82 -15.73
CA ALA A 115 -18.74 -13.39 -17.12
C ALA A 115 -19.30 -11.98 -17.25
N ARG A 116 -19.99 -11.46 -16.22
CA ARG A 116 -20.54 -10.10 -16.18
C ARG A 116 -19.58 -9.07 -15.57
N GLY A 117 -18.38 -9.48 -15.18
CA GLY A 117 -17.36 -8.60 -14.63
C GLY A 117 -16.73 -7.68 -15.67
N ALA A 118 -16.10 -6.60 -15.20
CA ALA A 118 -15.31 -5.73 -16.05
C ALA A 118 -14.09 -6.48 -16.62
N GLU A 119 -13.58 -6.05 -17.76
CA GLU A 119 -12.30 -6.51 -18.28
C GLU A 119 -11.17 -6.04 -17.37
N HIS A 120 -10.16 -6.90 -17.16
CA HIS A 120 -8.95 -6.50 -16.48
C HIS A 120 -8.04 -5.74 -17.45
N ASP A 121 -7.65 -4.52 -17.07
CA ASP A 121 -6.64 -3.74 -17.80
C ASP A 121 -5.30 -3.81 -17.03
N PRO A 122 -4.24 -4.40 -17.60
CA PRO A 122 -2.94 -4.52 -16.95
C PRO A 122 -2.22 -3.16 -16.80
N ASP A 123 -2.55 -2.18 -17.64
CA ASP A 123 -1.90 -0.88 -17.64
C ASP A 123 -2.62 0.16 -16.77
N GLU A 124 -3.77 -0.19 -16.20
CA GLU A 124 -4.54 0.69 -15.34
C GLU A 124 -3.91 0.84 -13.95
N HIS A 125 -3.98 2.05 -13.39
CA HIS A 125 -3.53 2.32 -12.02
C HIS A 125 -4.29 1.48 -11.00
N GLU A 126 -3.58 0.89 -10.04
CA GLU A 126 -4.11 -0.08 -9.07
C GLU A 126 -5.37 0.40 -8.35
N VAL A 127 -5.40 1.63 -7.84
CA VAL A 127 -6.58 2.21 -7.17
C VAL A 127 -7.77 2.32 -8.12
N ARG A 128 -7.53 2.81 -9.34
CA ARG A 128 -8.61 3.03 -10.34
C ARG A 128 -9.20 1.71 -10.80
N ARG A 129 -8.36 0.70 -10.97
CA ARG A 129 -8.73 -0.64 -11.39
C ARG A 129 -9.82 -1.24 -10.50
N TRP A 130 -9.64 -1.20 -9.19
CA TRP A 130 -10.60 -1.73 -8.24
C TRP A 130 -11.88 -0.90 -8.16
N CYS A 131 -11.75 0.42 -8.20
CA CYS A 131 -12.91 1.31 -8.26
C CYS A 131 -13.74 1.09 -9.53
N ARG A 132 -13.10 0.95 -10.69
CA ARG A 132 -13.78 0.68 -11.96
C ARG A 132 -14.48 -0.68 -11.95
N MET A 133 -13.84 -1.73 -11.42
CA MET A 133 -14.45 -3.05 -11.30
C MET A 133 -15.73 -3.00 -10.45
N LEU A 134 -15.69 -2.33 -9.31
CA LEU A 134 -16.86 -2.17 -8.45
C LEU A 134 -17.95 -1.30 -9.10
N THR A 135 -17.57 -0.20 -9.74
CA THR A 135 -18.51 0.68 -10.46
C THR A 135 -19.22 -0.08 -11.59
N HIS A 136 -18.51 -0.91 -12.33
CA HIS A 136 -19.09 -1.79 -13.34
C HIS A 136 -20.10 -2.79 -12.75
N ALA A 137 -19.86 -3.27 -11.55
CA ALA A 137 -20.77 -4.14 -10.80
C ALA A 137 -21.94 -3.40 -10.14
N GLY A 138 -22.09 -2.08 -10.35
CA GLY A 138 -23.16 -1.24 -9.79
C GLY A 138 -22.83 -0.69 -8.39
N ILE A 139 -21.58 -0.71 -7.96
CA ILE A 139 -21.08 -0.18 -6.68
C ILE A 139 -20.20 1.04 -6.98
N PRO A 140 -20.74 2.28 -6.94
CA PRO A 140 -19.95 3.48 -7.21
C PRO A 140 -18.79 3.64 -6.24
N ALA A 141 -17.58 3.80 -6.78
CA ALA A 141 -16.36 3.95 -6.00
C ALA A 141 -15.56 5.18 -6.47
N ASP A 142 -15.09 5.99 -5.53
CA ASP A 142 -14.29 7.19 -5.79
C ASP A 142 -12.81 6.90 -5.59
N PRO A 143 -11.97 6.88 -6.63
CA PRO A 143 -10.53 6.63 -6.51
C PRO A 143 -9.78 7.65 -5.65
N SER A 144 -10.36 8.81 -5.38
CA SER A 144 -9.76 9.85 -4.54
C SER A 144 -9.94 9.62 -3.03
N ASP A 145 -10.81 8.69 -2.62
CA ASP A 145 -11.16 8.38 -1.23
C ASP A 145 -10.06 7.55 -0.51
N LEU A 146 -8.81 8.04 -0.59
CA LEU A 146 -7.61 7.36 -0.07
C LEU A 146 -7.24 7.76 1.35
N ASP A 147 -7.72 8.92 1.82
CA ASP A 147 -7.22 9.54 3.05
C ASP A 147 -7.65 8.72 4.28
N LEU A 148 -6.70 8.46 5.19
CA LEU A 148 -6.93 7.79 6.47
C LEU A 148 -6.71 8.75 7.64
N PRO A 149 -7.41 8.56 8.77
CA PRO A 149 -7.14 9.30 9.98
C PRO A 149 -5.75 8.95 10.53
N ALA A 150 -5.13 9.87 11.24
CA ALA A 150 -3.91 9.59 11.98
C ALA A 150 -4.23 8.59 13.12
N PRO A 151 -3.42 7.53 13.29
CA PRO A 151 -3.65 6.58 14.38
C PRO A 151 -3.36 7.22 15.75
N ALA A 152 -4.04 6.73 16.78
CA ALA A 152 -3.93 7.25 18.15
C ALA A 152 -2.67 6.78 18.90
N GLN A 153 -1.83 5.93 18.29
CA GLN A 153 -0.63 5.40 18.91
C GLN A 153 0.33 6.51 19.36
N PRO A 154 0.87 6.43 20.58
CA PRO A 154 1.82 7.41 21.07
C PRO A 154 3.11 7.38 20.24
N VAL A 155 3.59 8.54 19.87
CA VAL A 155 4.84 8.70 19.10
C VAL A 155 5.80 9.56 19.88
N ASN A 156 7.07 9.19 19.87
CA ASN A 156 8.11 10.02 20.47
C ASN A 156 8.07 11.43 19.82
N ALA A 157 8.02 12.48 20.65
CA ALA A 157 7.97 13.87 20.19
C ALA A 157 9.10 14.23 19.20
N ARG A 158 10.22 13.53 19.27
CA ARG A 158 11.35 13.69 18.34
C ARG A 158 11.02 13.30 16.89
N ALA A 159 9.98 12.51 16.65
CA ALA A 159 9.56 12.14 15.31
C ALA A 159 8.80 13.26 14.57
N ARG A 160 8.28 14.26 15.31
CA ARG A 160 7.55 15.38 14.70
C ARG A 160 8.46 16.19 13.77
N GLY A 161 7.98 16.37 12.55
CA GLY A 161 8.70 17.13 11.52
C GLY A 161 9.97 16.44 10.98
N ALA A 162 10.29 15.22 11.42
CA ALA A 162 11.44 14.47 10.95
C ALA A 162 11.27 14.01 9.48
N THR A 163 12.38 13.74 8.82
CA THR A 163 12.40 13.01 7.55
C THR A 163 12.45 11.52 7.83
N ILE A 164 11.46 10.77 7.36
CA ILE A 164 11.52 9.31 7.33
C ILE A 164 12.23 8.87 6.05
N VAL A 165 13.30 8.09 6.20
CA VAL A 165 13.98 7.36 5.12
C VAL A 165 13.62 5.89 5.27
N HIS A 166 13.00 5.30 4.22
CA HIS A 166 12.66 3.89 4.17
C HIS A 166 13.39 3.23 3.00
N PRO A 167 14.57 2.64 3.26
CA PRO A 167 15.48 2.18 2.21
C PRO A 167 15.14 0.81 1.64
N GLY A 168 14.16 0.12 2.23
CA GLY A 168 13.78 -1.24 1.87
C GLY A 168 12.71 -1.32 0.80
N ALA A 169 12.62 -2.50 0.17
CA ALA A 169 11.55 -2.91 -0.74
C ALA A 169 11.44 -4.43 -0.77
N ALA A 170 10.35 -4.96 -1.35
CA ALA A 170 10.08 -6.39 -1.37
C ALA A 170 11.01 -7.21 -2.30
N SER A 171 11.81 -6.56 -3.16
CA SER A 171 12.76 -7.22 -4.06
C SER A 171 13.98 -6.34 -4.28
N GLU A 172 15.12 -6.94 -4.60
CA GLU A 172 16.35 -6.20 -4.89
C GLU A 172 16.20 -5.25 -6.09
N ALA A 173 15.37 -5.60 -7.07
CA ALA A 173 15.10 -4.73 -8.23
C ALA A 173 14.56 -3.35 -7.82
N ARG A 174 13.91 -3.24 -6.67
CA ARG A 174 13.32 -2.00 -6.14
C ARG A 174 14.12 -1.39 -4.98
N CYS A 175 15.28 -1.97 -4.63
CA CYS A 175 16.16 -1.46 -3.58
C CYS A 175 17.19 -0.50 -4.16
N TRP A 176 17.07 0.77 -3.83
CA TRP A 176 18.09 1.76 -4.20
C TRP A 176 19.38 1.55 -3.39
N PRO A 177 20.60 1.83 -3.95
CA PRO A 177 21.86 1.54 -3.26
C PRO A 177 22.01 2.22 -1.89
N VAL A 178 22.59 1.51 -0.93
CA VAL A 178 22.77 1.98 0.47
C VAL A 178 23.59 3.27 0.51
N GLU A 179 24.64 3.37 -0.28
CA GLU A 179 25.54 4.54 -0.35
C GLU A 179 24.78 5.81 -0.76
N ARG A 180 23.76 5.65 -1.60
CA ARG A 180 22.94 6.75 -2.06
C ARG A 180 21.94 7.21 -0.99
N TRP A 181 21.37 6.26 -0.22
CA TRP A 181 20.57 6.58 0.95
C TRP A 181 21.37 7.30 2.02
N ILE A 182 22.65 6.89 2.23
CA ILE A 182 23.58 7.58 3.14
C ILE A 182 23.78 9.04 2.71
N ALA A 183 23.98 9.30 1.42
CA ALA A 183 24.14 10.66 0.91
C ALA A 183 22.90 11.52 1.17
N VAL A 184 21.70 10.99 0.91
CA VAL A 184 20.42 11.68 1.17
C VAL A 184 20.24 11.96 2.67
N ALA A 185 20.49 10.98 3.52
CA ALA A 185 20.34 11.11 4.97
C ALA A 185 21.30 12.15 5.54
N ARG A 186 22.57 12.15 5.09
CA ARG A 186 23.59 13.15 5.47
C ARG A 186 23.18 14.56 5.07
N ALA A 187 22.73 14.74 3.81
CA ALA A 187 22.32 16.03 3.31
C ALA A 187 21.15 16.62 4.12
N ASP A 188 20.20 15.79 4.52
CA ASP A 188 19.07 16.23 5.32
C ASP A 188 19.47 16.61 6.75
N ARG A 189 20.35 15.83 7.35
CA ARG A 189 20.93 16.15 8.68
C ARG A 189 21.74 17.42 8.65
N GLN A 190 22.54 17.66 7.62
CA GLN A 190 23.30 18.91 7.46
C GLN A 190 22.39 20.14 7.37
N ARG A 191 21.14 19.95 6.91
CA ARG A 191 20.11 21.00 6.92
C ARG A 191 19.38 21.14 8.27
N GLY A 192 19.89 20.50 9.33
CA GLY A 192 19.31 20.56 10.66
C GLY A 192 18.07 19.67 10.86
N ARG A 193 17.74 18.80 9.92
CA ARG A 193 16.58 17.91 10.03
C ARG A 193 16.95 16.64 10.77
N ARG A 194 16.03 16.15 11.60
CA ARG A 194 16.11 14.81 12.15
C ARG A 194 15.74 13.79 11.06
N VAL A 195 16.52 12.73 10.97
CA VAL A 195 16.26 11.62 10.05
C VAL A 195 15.93 10.36 10.87
N LEU A 196 14.82 9.73 10.54
CA LEU A 196 14.38 8.43 11.08
C LEU A 196 14.54 7.37 10.02
N LEU A 197 15.03 6.21 10.39
CA LEU A 197 15.14 5.05 9.51
C LEU A 197 14.05 4.03 9.86
N THR A 198 13.22 3.66 8.89
CA THR A 198 12.18 2.67 9.04
C THR A 198 12.41 1.47 8.12
N GLY A 199 11.81 0.33 8.44
CA GLY A 199 11.93 -0.91 7.67
C GLY A 199 11.33 -2.09 8.43
N GLY A 200 11.11 -3.19 7.74
CA GLY A 200 10.77 -4.47 8.35
C GLY A 200 11.97 -5.17 8.99
N LEU A 201 11.75 -6.35 9.54
CA LEU A 201 12.82 -7.16 10.18
C LEU A 201 13.96 -7.50 9.21
N ALA A 202 13.66 -7.79 7.95
CA ALA A 202 14.66 -8.10 6.93
C ALA A 202 15.53 -6.90 6.52
N GLU A 203 15.14 -5.68 6.92
CA GLU A 203 15.79 -4.44 6.51
C GLU A 203 16.64 -3.80 7.61
N VAL A 204 16.73 -4.46 8.79
CA VAL A 204 17.43 -3.96 9.98
C VAL A 204 18.91 -3.71 9.68
N GLU A 205 19.61 -4.64 9.04
CA GLU A 205 21.03 -4.49 8.71
C GLU A 205 21.27 -3.30 7.77
N ARG A 206 20.44 -3.16 6.74
CA ARG A 206 20.49 -2.04 5.80
C ARG A 206 20.26 -0.70 6.51
N ALA A 207 19.26 -0.62 7.38
CA ALA A 207 18.98 0.58 8.15
C ALA A 207 20.11 0.94 9.11
N ASN A 208 20.70 -0.04 9.80
CA ASN A 208 21.83 0.18 10.70
C ASN A 208 23.08 0.65 9.97
N ALA A 209 23.39 0.07 8.81
CA ALA A 209 24.52 0.51 7.98
C ALA A 209 24.37 1.98 7.53
N ILE A 210 23.15 2.38 7.14
CA ILE A 210 22.85 3.77 6.81
C ILE A 210 22.98 4.66 8.06
N ALA A 211 22.47 4.21 9.22
CA ALA A 211 22.53 4.98 10.46
C ALA A 211 23.96 5.27 10.88
N GLU A 212 24.80 4.23 10.92
CA GLU A 212 26.20 4.33 11.28
C GLU A 212 26.94 5.30 10.35
N ALA A 213 26.86 5.06 9.05
CA ALA A 213 27.56 5.89 8.06
C ALA A 213 27.04 7.33 8.01
N ALA A 214 25.74 7.57 8.22
CA ALA A 214 25.17 8.92 8.24
C ALA A 214 25.22 9.58 9.63
N GLY A 215 25.71 8.90 10.67
CA GLY A 215 25.77 9.40 12.05
C GLY A 215 24.38 9.59 12.69
N ILE A 216 23.39 8.75 12.32
CA ILE A 216 22.06 8.77 12.90
C ILE A 216 22.09 7.96 14.20
N ALA A 217 21.49 8.51 15.27
CA ALA A 217 21.46 7.82 16.55
C ALA A 217 20.62 6.53 16.48
N ALA A 218 21.05 5.47 17.20
CA ALA A 218 20.32 4.21 17.25
C ALA A 218 18.86 4.35 17.72
N ALA A 219 18.56 5.38 18.53
CA ALA A 219 17.21 5.69 18.97
C ALA A 219 16.29 6.22 17.83
N ASP A 220 16.86 6.63 16.70
CA ASP A 220 16.15 7.10 15.50
C ASP A 220 16.04 5.99 14.41
N VAL A 221 16.50 4.77 14.73
CA VAL A 221 16.34 3.58 13.87
C VAL A 221 15.14 2.77 14.36
N TYR A 222 14.09 2.76 13.57
CA TYR A 222 12.83 2.06 13.83
C TYR A 222 12.67 0.77 13.02
N ALA A 223 13.62 0.44 12.15
CA ALA A 223 13.58 -0.78 11.35
C ALA A 223 13.49 -2.02 12.26
N GLY A 224 12.53 -2.91 11.97
CA GLY A 224 12.26 -4.11 12.76
C GLY A 224 11.64 -3.86 14.15
N ARG A 225 11.32 -2.60 14.50
CA ARG A 225 10.90 -2.20 15.85
C ARG A 225 9.48 -1.62 15.91
N THR A 226 8.78 -1.57 14.79
CA THR A 226 7.42 -1.01 14.70
C THR A 226 6.44 -2.01 14.12
N GLY A 227 5.26 -2.08 14.71
CA GLY A 227 4.07 -2.61 14.06
C GLY A 227 3.51 -1.62 13.05
N LEU A 228 2.45 -2.03 12.31
CA LEU A 228 1.89 -1.20 11.23
C LEU A 228 1.23 0.09 11.73
N LEU A 229 0.53 0.06 12.87
CA LEU A 229 -0.06 1.28 13.45
C LEU A 229 1.00 2.23 14.01
N GLU A 230 2.06 1.70 14.60
CA GLU A 230 3.19 2.51 15.07
C GLU A 230 3.93 3.16 13.89
N LEU A 231 4.13 2.41 12.79
CA LEU A 231 4.68 2.97 11.56
C LEU A 231 3.77 4.06 11.00
N ALA A 232 2.46 3.82 10.98
CA ALA A 232 1.48 4.82 10.53
C ALA A 232 1.50 6.07 11.42
N ALA A 233 1.63 5.90 12.73
CA ALA A 233 1.74 7.02 13.68
C ALA A 233 3.03 7.83 13.46
N LEU A 234 4.17 7.17 13.21
CA LEU A 234 5.42 7.84 12.83
C LEU A 234 5.25 8.65 11.54
N VAL A 235 4.66 8.04 10.51
CA VAL A 235 4.38 8.71 9.23
C VAL A 235 3.45 9.90 9.44
N ALA A 236 2.39 9.76 10.26
CA ALA A 236 1.41 10.82 10.49
C ALA A 236 2.00 12.09 11.10
N VAL A 237 3.08 12.00 11.87
CA VAL A 237 3.74 13.16 12.51
C VAL A 237 5.02 13.60 11.79
N ALA A 238 5.49 12.83 10.83
CA ALA A 238 6.69 13.15 10.06
C ALA A 238 6.49 14.41 9.21
N GLY A 239 7.55 15.16 8.99
CA GLY A 239 7.55 16.26 8.06
C GLY A 239 7.51 15.78 6.60
N ARG A 240 8.13 14.65 6.32
CA ARG A 240 8.17 14.05 4.97
C ARG A 240 8.69 12.62 4.99
N VAL A 241 8.41 11.89 3.90
CA VAL A 241 8.86 10.51 3.68
C VAL A 241 9.67 10.46 2.39
N VAL A 242 10.79 9.73 2.40
CA VAL A 242 11.51 9.35 1.17
C VAL A 242 11.69 7.84 1.15
N CYS A 243 11.28 7.21 0.04
CA CYS A 243 11.27 5.75 -0.08
C CYS A 243 11.28 5.31 -1.55
N GLY A 244 11.47 4.03 -1.79
CA GLY A 244 11.16 3.40 -3.07
C GLY A 244 9.66 3.17 -3.26
N ASP A 245 9.32 2.49 -4.37
CA ASP A 245 7.97 1.97 -4.65
C ASP A 245 7.66 0.82 -3.67
N THR A 246 7.06 1.14 -2.53
CA THR A 246 6.75 0.21 -1.43
C THR A 246 5.59 0.71 -0.57
N GLY A 247 5.10 -0.13 0.35
CA GLY A 247 3.92 0.12 1.16
C GLY A 247 3.89 1.46 1.90
N ILE A 248 5.04 1.96 2.35
CA ILE A 248 5.12 3.25 3.05
C ILE A 248 4.82 4.46 2.14
N ALA A 249 5.05 4.36 0.82
CA ALA A 249 4.66 5.40 -0.13
C ALA A 249 3.14 5.60 -0.14
N HIS A 250 2.38 4.49 -0.13
CA HIS A 250 0.93 4.51 -0.03
C HIS A 250 0.45 4.99 1.34
N LEU A 251 1.20 4.65 2.41
CA LEU A 251 0.90 5.14 3.75
C LEU A 251 1.10 6.65 3.86
N ALA A 252 2.16 7.20 3.27
CA ALA A 252 2.37 8.64 3.18
C ALA A 252 1.25 9.34 2.39
N THR A 253 0.76 8.71 1.32
CA THR A 253 -0.39 9.18 0.54
C THR A 253 -1.65 9.22 1.39
N ALA A 254 -1.96 8.10 2.07
CA ALA A 254 -3.16 7.96 2.89
C ALA A 254 -3.19 8.91 4.10
N LEU A 255 -2.04 9.19 4.69
CA LEU A 255 -1.89 10.12 5.81
C LEU A 255 -1.56 11.56 5.39
N ARG A 256 -1.64 11.86 4.09
CA ARG A 256 -1.41 13.18 3.50
C ARG A 256 -0.05 13.78 3.87
N ARG A 257 1.01 12.95 3.87
CA ARG A 257 2.37 13.41 4.17
C ARG A 257 3.17 13.69 2.91
N PRO A 258 3.94 14.79 2.90
CA PRO A 258 4.87 15.07 1.83
C PRO A 258 5.79 13.88 1.56
N SER A 259 5.98 13.52 0.29
CA SER A 259 6.83 12.37 -0.03
C SER A 259 7.62 12.53 -1.32
N VAL A 260 8.80 11.88 -1.34
CA VAL A 260 9.58 11.61 -2.55
C VAL A 260 9.60 10.09 -2.73
N VAL A 261 9.08 9.61 -3.86
CA VAL A 261 9.00 8.18 -4.16
C VAL A 261 9.84 7.86 -5.40
N LEU A 262 10.75 6.91 -5.24
CA LEU A 262 11.66 6.46 -6.30
C LEU A 262 11.06 5.23 -6.98
N PHE A 263 10.84 5.32 -8.29
CA PHE A 263 10.37 4.23 -9.11
C PHE A 263 11.49 3.65 -9.96
N GLY A 264 11.52 2.33 -10.05
CA GLY A 264 12.47 1.58 -10.89
C GLY A 264 11.73 0.81 -11.98
N PRO A 265 11.59 -0.53 -11.82
CA PRO A 265 11.06 -1.40 -12.87
C PRO A 265 9.57 -1.20 -13.19
N THR A 266 8.81 -0.68 -12.23
CA THR A 266 7.37 -0.43 -12.38
C THR A 266 7.12 1.05 -12.70
N PRO A 267 6.37 1.37 -13.77
CA PRO A 267 5.98 2.75 -14.05
C PRO A 267 5.10 3.35 -12.94
N PRO A 268 5.31 4.61 -12.55
CA PRO A 268 4.47 5.27 -11.55
C PRO A 268 2.99 5.40 -11.98
N ALA A 269 2.70 5.28 -13.27
CA ALA A 269 1.32 5.21 -13.78
C ALA A 269 0.50 4.07 -13.18
N HIS A 270 1.16 2.98 -12.69
CA HIS A 270 0.48 1.83 -12.10
C HIS A 270 0.28 1.97 -10.59
N TRP A 271 1.26 2.54 -9.86
CA TRP A 271 1.32 2.52 -8.41
C TRP A 271 1.67 3.86 -7.78
N GLY A 272 1.88 4.90 -8.58
CA GLY A 272 2.32 6.20 -8.08
C GLY A 272 1.27 6.89 -7.19
N PRO A 273 1.71 7.82 -6.34
CA PRO A 273 0.78 8.63 -5.58
C PRO A 273 -0.07 9.50 -6.52
N PRO A 274 -1.28 9.93 -6.08
CA PRO A 274 -2.07 10.87 -6.86
C PRO A 274 -1.29 12.19 -7.08
N PRO A 275 -1.59 12.95 -8.15
CA PRO A 275 -0.89 14.18 -8.49
C PRO A 275 -1.22 15.32 -7.53
N ARG A 276 -0.70 15.24 -6.31
CA ARG A 276 -0.84 16.26 -5.26
C ARG A 276 0.47 17.04 -5.13
N ALA A 277 0.40 18.33 -4.82
CA ALA A 277 1.55 19.23 -4.76
C ALA A 277 2.64 18.80 -3.75
N TYR A 278 2.29 17.97 -2.80
CA TYR A 278 3.20 17.45 -1.78
C TYR A 278 3.79 16.06 -2.08
N HIS A 279 3.59 15.53 -3.29
CA HIS A 279 4.27 14.31 -3.74
C HIS A 279 5.25 14.63 -4.87
N ARG A 280 6.42 14.03 -4.83
CA ARG A 280 7.40 14.02 -5.92
C ARG A 280 7.69 12.58 -6.30
N VAL A 281 7.65 12.30 -7.58
CA VAL A 281 7.96 10.99 -8.15
C VAL A 281 9.21 11.13 -8.99
N LEU A 282 10.21 10.30 -8.69
CA LEU A 282 11.43 10.20 -9.47
C LEU A 282 11.42 8.86 -10.22
N TRP A 283 11.46 8.93 -11.54
CA TRP A 283 11.46 7.77 -12.43
C TRP A 283 12.24 8.09 -13.69
N ALA A 284 13.23 7.27 -14.02
CA ALA A 284 14.10 7.49 -15.19
C ALA A 284 13.52 6.87 -16.48
N GLY A 285 12.31 6.31 -16.42
CA GLY A 285 11.67 5.62 -17.54
C GLY A 285 12.01 4.13 -17.61
N GLY A 286 11.32 3.43 -18.49
CA GLY A 286 11.52 1.99 -18.70
C GLY A 286 10.56 1.11 -17.89
N ARG A 287 10.55 -0.17 -18.25
CA ARG A 287 9.86 -1.25 -17.53
C ARG A 287 10.85 -2.39 -17.32
N GLY A 288 10.83 -3.00 -16.15
CA GLY A 288 11.68 -4.12 -15.80
C GLY A 288 10.89 -5.18 -15.01
N ASP A 289 11.61 -6.17 -14.48
CA ASP A 289 11.03 -7.16 -13.59
C ASP A 289 10.99 -6.63 -12.15
N PRO A 290 9.78 -6.35 -11.58
CA PRO A 290 9.66 -5.85 -10.21
C PRO A 290 10.03 -6.89 -9.14
N HIS A 291 10.22 -8.15 -9.52
CA HIS A 291 10.64 -9.26 -8.64
C HIS A 291 12.10 -9.68 -8.89
N GLY A 292 12.83 -8.95 -9.74
CA GLY A 292 14.21 -9.24 -10.12
C GLY A 292 15.19 -9.24 -8.93
N GLN A 293 16.28 -9.98 -9.09
CA GLN A 293 17.35 -10.15 -8.09
C GLN A 293 18.48 -9.11 -8.22
N ARG A 294 18.34 -8.16 -9.13
CA ARG A 294 19.32 -7.09 -9.37
C ARG A 294 18.61 -5.76 -9.40
N ILE A 295 19.25 -4.73 -8.86
CA ILE A 295 18.72 -3.36 -8.88
C ILE A 295 18.41 -2.94 -10.32
N ASP A 296 17.21 -2.41 -10.52
CA ASP A 296 16.75 -1.95 -11.83
C ASP A 296 17.61 -0.78 -12.35
N ARG A 297 17.86 -0.76 -13.66
CA ARG A 297 18.71 0.25 -14.30
C ARG A 297 18.09 1.65 -14.20
N GLY A 298 16.77 1.77 -14.33
CA GLY A 298 16.05 3.03 -14.17
C GLY A 298 16.18 3.55 -12.74
N LEU A 299 16.10 2.68 -11.75
CA LEU A 299 16.32 3.05 -10.34
C LEU A 299 17.77 3.49 -10.12
N LEU A 300 18.75 2.81 -10.72
CA LEU A 300 20.16 3.21 -10.67
C LEU A 300 20.44 4.54 -11.38
N ALA A 301 19.62 4.97 -12.33
CA ALA A 301 19.77 6.26 -13.01
C ALA A 301 19.34 7.45 -12.14
N ILE A 302 18.59 7.23 -11.06
CA ILE A 302 18.19 8.28 -10.11
C ILE A 302 19.41 8.62 -9.23
N SER A 303 19.90 9.85 -9.31
CA SER A 303 21.04 10.31 -8.51
C SER A 303 20.62 10.76 -7.09
N PRO A 304 21.52 10.72 -6.10
CA PRO A 304 21.28 11.32 -4.78
C PRO A 304 20.89 12.81 -4.87
N ASP A 305 21.54 13.58 -5.73
CA ASP A 305 21.28 15.00 -5.89
C ASP A 305 19.84 15.27 -6.37
N ALA A 306 19.31 14.44 -7.28
CA ALA A 306 17.91 14.54 -7.71
C ALA A 306 16.94 14.30 -6.54
N VAL A 307 17.23 13.33 -5.68
CA VAL A 307 16.41 13.04 -4.48
C VAL A 307 16.50 14.20 -3.48
N ILE A 308 17.70 14.72 -3.24
CA ILE A 308 17.94 15.86 -2.32
C ILE A 308 17.23 17.12 -2.82
N ALA A 309 17.28 17.40 -4.12
CA ALA A 309 16.55 18.51 -4.74
C ALA A 309 15.03 18.32 -4.60
N ALA A 310 14.51 17.13 -4.91
CA ALA A 310 13.10 16.82 -4.75
C ALA A 310 12.62 16.96 -3.30
N LEU A 311 13.42 16.56 -2.32
CA LEU A 311 13.13 16.76 -0.91
C LEU A 311 13.12 18.25 -0.54
N ALA A 312 14.01 19.07 -1.09
CA ALA A 312 14.03 20.51 -0.83
C ALA A 312 12.82 21.26 -1.42
N ASP A 313 12.28 20.72 -2.53
CA ASP A 313 11.11 21.29 -3.24
C ASP A 313 9.75 20.84 -2.65
N LEU A 314 9.74 20.00 -1.62
CA LEU A 314 8.50 19.65 -0.94
C LEU A 314 8.00 20.80 -0.07
N PRO A 315 6.66 21.06 -0.03
CA PRO A 315 6.08 22.04 0.87
C PRO A 315 6.37 21.64 2.32
N ALA A 316 6.33 22.63 3.21
CA ALA A 316 6.31 22.38 4.65
C ALA A 316 5.04 21.56 5.00
N ALA A 317 5.19 20.61 5.93
CA ALA A 317 4.10 19.73 6.36
C ALA A 317 3.15 20.47 7.35
#